data_3054de90df5ce3f3c7baf526e880ab64
#
_entry.id   3054de90df5ce3f3c7baf526e880ab64
#
_cell.length_a   1.000
_cell.length_b   1.000
_cell.length_c   1.000
_cell.angle_alpha   90.00
_cell.angle_beta   90.00
_cell.angle_gamma   90.00
#
_symmetry.space_group_name_H-M   'P 1'
#
loop_
_entity.id
_entity.type
_entity.pdbx_description
1 polymer ?
#
loop_
_entity_poly.entity_id
_entity_poly.type
_entity_poly.pdbx_seq_one_letter_code
_entity_poly.pdbx_strand_id
1 'polypeptide(L)'
;MKTRLFIMVCLLFSLTSCNKWLDVELENKVDEDKLFSTAEGFQEALAGVYSQMAGKSMYGQALTMEYVDLMGQYYSYNSVGTAYTYFKDFDYTNSGVKSTIASFWNNLYNCIASANNILNWADKNKSVLGETNRNQ
;
A
#
# COMPACT_ATOMS: atom_id res chain seq x y z
N MET A 1 -55.29 23.69 5.62
CA MET A 1 -54.40 23.90 4.44
C MET A 1 -53.04 24.48 4.80
N LYS A 2 -53.00 25.52 5.63
CA LYS A 2 -51.72 26.21 6.03
C LYS A 2 -50.70 25.30 6.70
N THR A 3 -51.14 24.38 7.60
CA THR A 3 -50.28 23.47 8.34
C THR A 3 -49.65 22.39 7.43
N ARG A 4 -50.38 21.90 6.44
CA ARG A 4 -49.84 20.93 5.46
C ARG A 4 -48.83 21.57 4.52
N LEU A 5 -49.04 22.82 4.16
CA LEU A 5 -48.06 23.57 3.36
C LEU A 5 -46.78 23.85 4.13
N PHE A 6 -46.87 24.15 5.42
CA PHE A 6 -45.71 24.37 6.30
C PHE A 6 -44.86 23.13 6.47
N ILE A 7 -45.50 21.96 6.65
CA ILE A 7 -44.81 20.65 6.75
C ILE A 7 -44.08 20.34 5.43
N MET A 8 -44.72 20.62 4.28
CA MET A 8 -44.12 20.36 2.96
C MET A 8 -42.90 21.26 2.68
N VAL A 9 -42.94 22.52 3.14
CA VAL A 9 -41.80 23.44 3.03
C VAL A 9 -40.65 23.03 3.94
N CYS A 10 -40.92 22.59 5.18
CA CYS A 10 -39.89 22.04 6.09
C CYS A 10 -39.25 20.76 5.55
N LEU A 11 -40.01 19.92 4.87
CA LEU A 11 -39.48 18.69 4.24
C LEU A 11 -38.56 19.01 3.05
N LEU A 12 -38.85 20.06 2.29
CA LEU A 12 -37.98 20.50 1.19
C LEU A 12 -36.67 21.11 1.67
N PHE A 13 -36.68 21.81 2.82
CA PHE A 13 -35.47 22.37 3.44
C PHE A 13 -34.55 21.27 4.05
N SER A 14 -35.08 20.14 4.47
CA SER A 14 -34.27 19.04 5.00
C SER A 14 -33.49 18.26 3.91
N LEU A 15 -33.80 18.45 2.64
CA LEU A 15 -33.10 17.82 1.51
C LEU A 15 -31.84 18.59 1.04
N THR A 16 -31.59 19.79 1.55
CA THR A 16 -30.37 20.55 1.28
C THR A 16 -29.24 20.17 2.25
N SER A 17 -29.15 18.89 2.62
CA SER A 17 -28.15 18.36 3.56
C SER A 17 -26.76 18.38 2.93
N CYS A 18 -25.94 19.16 3.52
CA CYS A 18 -24.48 19.18 3.63
C CYS A 18 -23.67 18.19 2.77
N ASN A 19 -23.38 18.55 1.54
CA ASN A 19 -22.35 17.87 0.74
C ASN A 19 -20.93 18.03 1.34
N LYS A 20 -20.69 19.08 2.12
CA LYS A 20 -19.39 19.36 2.74
C LYS A 20 -19.05 18.52 3.98
N TRP A 21 -20.04 17.85 4.61
CA TRP A 21 -19.76 17.05 5.81
C TRP A 21 -19.26 15.64 5.46
N LEU A 22 -19.43 15.21 4.22
CA LEU A 22 -18.90 13.92 3.72
C LEU A 22 -17.52 14.05 3.07
N ASP A 23 -17.05 15.27 2.80
CA ASP A 23 -15.66 15.54 2.44
C ASP A 23 -14.79 15.51 3.71
N VAL A 24 -14.59 14.33 4.26
CA VAL A 24 -13.53 14.08 5.23
C VAL A 24 -12.24 14.05 4.44
N GLU A 25 -11.53 15.17 4.37
CA GLU A 25 -10.09 15.15 4.10
C GLU A 25 -9.47 14.24 5.18
N LEU A 26 -9.12 13.03 4.80
CA LEU A 26 -8.35 12.14 5.66
C LEU A 26 -7.00 12.82 5.86
N GLU A 27 -6.78 13.40 7.03
CA GLU A 27 -5.58 14.14 7.45
C GLU A 27 -4.27 13.36 7.21
N ASN A 28 -4.36 12.05 6.95
CA ASN A 28 -3.25 11.14 6.67
C ASN A 28 -3.20 10.62 5.22
N LYS A 29 -4.08 11.08 4.33
CA LYS A 29 -4.01 10.72 2.92
C LYS A 29 -3.28 11.83 2.19
N VAL A 30 -2.07 11.56 1.76
CA VAL A 30 -1.35 12.45 0.85
C VAL A 30 -2.21 12.61 -0.40
N ASP A 31 -2.55 13.85 -0.73
CA ASP A 31 -3.23 14.19 -1.97
C ASP A 31 -2.29 13.86 -3.13
N GLU A 32 -2.63 12.84 -3.91
CA GLU A 32 -1.80 12.37 -5.01
C GLU A 32 -1.56 13.45 -6.05
N ASP A 33 -2.58 14.29 -6.34
CA ASP A 33 -2.45 15.42 -7.27
C ASP A 33 -1.38 16.41 -6.77
N LYS A 34 -1.32 16.61 -5.47
CA LYS A 34 -0.37 17.50 -4.82
C LYS A 34 1.04 16.89 -4.77
N LEU A 35 1.13 15.59 -4.42
CA LEU A 35 2.40 14.87 -4.38
C LEU A 35 3.06 14.85 -5.75
N PHE A 36 2.33 14.48 -6.79
CA PHE A 36 2.86 14.34 -8.15
C PHE A 36 2.86 15.64 -8.97
N SER A 37 2.63 16.79 -8.32
CA SER A 37 2.77 18.11 -8.95
C SER A 37 4.22 18.59 -9.07
N THR A 38 5.17 17.95 -8.39
CA THR A 38 6.59 18.33 -8.36
C THR A 38 7.51 17.13 -8.60
N ALA A 39 8.72 17.37 -9.08
CA ALA A 39 9.73 16.32 -9.27
C ALA A 39 10.16 15.70 -7.93
N GLU A 40 10.24 16.52 -6.88
CA GLU A 40 10.54 16.06 -5.52
C GLU A 40 9.48 15.07 -5.03
N GLY A 41 8.20 15.32 -5.28
CA GLY A 41 7.12 14.42 -4.91
C GLY A 41 7.23 13.05 -5.58
N PHE A 42 7.69 12.98 -6.82
CA PHE A 42 8.02 11.70 -7.48
C PHE A 42 9.18 10.98 -6.79
N GLN A 43 10.22 11.71 -6.39
CA GLN A 43 11.35 11.12 -5.66
C GLN A 43 10.92 10.61 -4.28
N GLU A 44 10.09 11.35 -3.57
CA GLU A 44 9.53 10.93 -2.27
C GLU A 44 8.66 9.68 -2.41
N ALA A 45 7.79 9.61 -3.42
CA ALA A 45 6.99 8.43 -3.71
C ALA A 45 7.86 7.21 -4.02
N LEU A 46 8.91 7.37 -4.83
CA LEU A 46 9.86 6.31 -5.15
C LEU A 46 10.65 5.86 -3.91
N ALA A 47 11.12 6.80 -3.09
CA ALA A 47 11.78 6.50 -1.81
C ALA A 47 10.84 5.71 -0.87
N GLY A 48 9.54 6.01 -0.89
CA GLY A 48 8.51 5.26 -0.18
C GLY A 48 8.46 3.79 -0.60
N VAL A 49 8.52 3.51 -1.91
CA VAL A 49 8.57 2.12 -2.44
C VAL A 49 9.83 1.40 -1.96
N TYR A 50 11.00 2.04 -2.05
CA TYR A 50 12.25 1.46 -1.55
C TYR A 50 12.21 1.22 -0.04
N SER A 51 11.65 2.15 0.73
CA SER A 51 11.48 2.00 2.18
C SER A 51 10.57 0.82 2.52
N GLN A 52 9.50 0.61 1.77
CA GLN A 52 8.62 -0.54 1.92
C GLN A 52 9.37 -1.85 1.61
N MET A 53 10.13 -1.89 0.52
CA MET A 53 10.95 -3.06 0.15
C MET A 53 12.04 -3.37 1.17
N ALA A 54 12.64 -2.35 1.80
CA ALA A 54 13.65 -2.50 2.84
C ALA A 54 13.06 -2.91 4.21
N GLY A 55 11.75 -3.05 4.33
CA GLY A 55 11.09 -3.51 5.54
C GLY A 55 11.52 -4.91 5.97
N LYS A 56 11.47 -5.21 7.27
CA LYS A 56 11.87 -6.52 7.84
C LYS A 56 11.10 -7.69 7.26
N SER A 57 9.84 -7.50 6.92
CA SER A 57 8.97 -8.52 6.29
C SER A 57 9.24 -8.73 4.81
N MET A 58 10.23 -8.06 4.24
CA MET A 58 10.62 -8.10 2.83
C MET A 58 12.13 -8.33 2.69
N TYR A 59 12.80 -7.52 1.85
CA TYR A 59 14.23 -7.67 1.58
C TYR A 59 15.13 -7.21 2.73
N GLY A 60 14.61 -6.44 3.72
CA GLY A 60 15.40 -6.03 4.86
C GLY A 60 15.79 -7.20 5.79
N GLN A 61 15.04 -8.30 5.79
CA GLN A 61 15.35 -9.49 6.60
C GLN A 61 14.73 -10.77 6.01
N ALA A 62 13.40 -10.84 5.90
CA ALA A 62 12.66 -12.09 5.69
C ALA A 62 13.04 -12.80 4.39
N LEU A 63 13.15 -12.07 3.27
CA LEU A 63 13.46 -12.62 1.95
C LEU A 63 14.96 -12.73 1.65
N THR A 64 15.83 -12.28 2.54
CA THR A 64 17.28 -12.26 2.29
C THR A 64 18.09 -13.08 3.30
N MET A 65 17.70 -13.02 4.58
CA MET A 65 18.49 -13.56 5.70
C MET A 65 17.71 -14.53 6.59
N GLU A 66 16.47 -14.83 6.27
CA GLU A 66 15.59 -15.61 7.14
C GLU A 66 15.00 -16.82 6.40
N TYR A 67 13.91 -16.64 5.67
CA TYR A 67 13.21 -17.79 5.06
C TYR A 67 13.97 -18.42 3.89
N VAL A 68 14.68 -17.62 3.10
CA VAL A 68 15.50 -18.14 1.99
C VAL A 68 16.66 -18.98 2.53
N ASP A 69 17.32 -18.53 3.59
CA ASP A 69 18.42 -19.25 4.21
C ASP A 69 17.94 -20.52 4.92
N LEU A 70 16.75 -20.49 5.55
CA LEU A 70 16.12 -21.69 6.11
C LEU A 70 15.82 -22.74 5.02
N MET A 71 15.25 -22.33 3.90
CA MET A 71 14.98 -23.20 2.75
C MET A 71 16.27 -23.69 2.09
N GLY A 72 17.33 -22.85 2.08
CA GLY A 72 18.67 -23.21 1.65
C GLY A 72 19.39 -24.17 2.60
N GLN A 73 18.79 -24.45 3.77
CA GLN A 73 19.35 -25.35 4.80
C GLN A 73 20.72 -24.92 5.33
N TYR A 74 21.02 -23.61 5.28
CA TYR A 74 22.26 -23.06 5.82
C TYR A 74 22.33 -23.12 7.35
N TYR A 75 21.19 -23.23 8.04
CA TYR A 75 21.09 -23.25 9.49
C TYR A 75 20.40 -24.51 9.98
N SER A 76 20.90 -25.07 11.09
CA SER A 76 20.18 -26.07 11.87
C SER A 76 19.23 -25.37 12.84
N TYR A 77 17.93 -25.48 12.62
CA TYR A 77 16.90 -24.91 13.46
C TYR A 77 16.15 -26.00 14.22
N ASN A 78 16.27 -26.00 15.55
CA ASN A 78 15.77 -27.09 16.41
C ASN A 78 14.48 -26.76 17.16
N SER A 79 13.83 -25.63 16.88
CA SER A 79 12.59 -25.22 17.55
C SER A 79 11.41 -25.90 16.88
N VAL A 80 10.76 -26.80 17.56
CA VAL A 80 9.61 -27.56 17.05
C VAL A 80 8.34 -26.71 17.09
N GLY A 81 7.52 -26.79 16.06
CA GLY A 81 6.16 -26.22 16.04
C GLY A 81 6.09 -24.75 15.65
N THR A 82 7.15 -24.15 15.13
CA THR A 82 7.14 -22.80 14.58
C THR A 82 7.06 -22.82 13.05
N ALA A 83 6.63 -21.71 12.44
CA ALA A 83 6.62 -21.55 10.99
C ALA A 83 8.00 -21.85 10.37
N TYR A 84 9.10 -21.50 11.06
CA TYR A 84 10.47 -21.78 10.61
C TYR A 84 10.75 -23.26 10.42
N THR A 85 10.29 -24.13 11.34
CA THR A 85 10.45 -25.58 11.22
C THR A 85 9.79 -26.08 9.94
N TYR A 86 8.58 -25.65 9.69
CA TYR A 86 7.81 -26.06 8.52
C TYR A 86 8.40 -25.53 7.22
N PHE A 87 8.94 -24.30 7.21
CA PHE A 87 9.69 -23.76 6.06
C PHE A 87 10.96 -24.59 5.77
N LYS A 88 11.73 -24.93 6.81
CA LYS A 88 12.93 -25.76 6.69
C LYS A 88 12.60 -27.16 6.11
N ASP A 89 11.46 -27.71 6.52
CA ASP A 89 11.01 -29.05 6.11
C ASP A 89 10.17 -29.01 4.82
N PHE A 90 10.05 -27.84 4.18
CA PHE A 90 9.27 -27.60 2.96
C PHE A 90 7.78 -27.99 3.10
N ASP A 91 7.24 -27.94 4.31
CA ASP A 91 5.82 -28.19 4.56
C ASP A 91 4.95 -26.98 4.26
N TYR A 92 4.60 -26.82 3.00
CA TYR A 92 3.72 -25.74 2.54
C TYR A 92 2.23 -25.98 2.85
N THR A 93 1.88 -27.09 3.52
CA THR A 93 0.50 -27.35 3.93
C THR A 93 0.17 -26.66 5.25
N ASN A 94 1.19 -26.35 6.05
CA ASN A 94 1.06 -25.66 7.33
C ASN A 94 0.46 -24.26 7.18
N SER A 95 -0.50 -23.90 8.05
CA SER A 95 -1.19 -22.62 8.00
C SER A 95 -0.27 -21.41 8.24
N GLY A 96 0.73 -21.54 9.10
CA GLY A 96 1.73 -20.50 9.36
C GLY A 96 2.60 -20.22 8.13
N VAL A 97 3.03 -21.27 7.42
CA VAL A 97 3.78 -21.15 6.16
C VAL A 97 2.92 -20.45 5.10
N LYS A 98 1.66 -20.90 4.92
CA LYS A 98 0.73 -20.27 3.98
C LYS A 98 0.51 -18.78 4.29
N SER A 99 0.31 -18.43 5.56
CA SER A 99 0.14 -17.04 6.00
C SER A 99 1.37 -16.19 5.70
N THR A 100 2.57 -16.73 5.94
CA THR A 100 3.83 -16.02 5.67
C THR A 100 4.03 -15.80 4.16
N ILE A 101 3.80 -16.83 3.33
CA ILE A 101 3.87 -16.70 1.86
C ILE A 101 2.84 -15.69 1.35
N ALA A 102 1.60 -15.72 1.87
CA ALA A 102 0.57 -14.76 1.52
C ALA A 102 0.98 -13.32 1.90
N SER A 103 1.66 -13.14 3.04
CA SER A 103 2.20 -11.84 3.44
C SER A 103 3.27 -11.34 2.47
N PHE A 104 4.20 -12.19 2.04
CA PHE A 104 5.20 -11.83 1.03
C PHE A 104 4.55 -11.43 -0.29
N TRP A 105 3.61 -12.25 -0.76
CA TRP A 105 2.85 -11.98 -1.96
C TRP A 105 2.17 -10.61 -1.90
N ASN A 106 1.40 -10.35 -0.85
CA ASN A 106 0.68 -9.10 -0.68
C ASN A 106 1.65 -7.89 -0.62
N ASN A 107 2.74 -7.99 0.12
CA ASN A 107 3.71 -6.91 0.24
C ASN A 107 4.40 -6.61 -1.10
N LEU A 108 4.79 -7.63 -1.86
CA LEU A 108 5.39 -7.48 -3.18
C LEU A 108 4.42 -6.84 -4.18
N TYR A 109 3.16 -7.30 -4.20
CA TYR A 109 2.15 -6.70 -5.06
C TYR A 109 1.77 -5.28 -4.67
N ASN A 110 1.83 -4.92 -3.38
CA ASN A 110 1.67 -3.53 -2.94
C ASN A 110 2.82 -2.66 -3.47
N CYS A 111 4.07 -3.14 -3.44
CA CYS A 111 5.19 -2.41 -4.05
C CYS A 111 5.00 -2.23 -5.56
N ILE A 112 4.56 -3.29 -6.27
CA ILE A 112 4.26 -3.24 -7.71
C ILE A 112 3.13 -2.23 -7.99
N ALA A 113 2.06 -2.25 -7.20
CA ALA A 113 0.96 -1.31 -7.36
C ALA A 113 1.42 0.15 -7.15
N SER A 114 2.23 0.39 -6.11
CA SER A 114 2.80 1.72 -5.86
C SER A 114 3.72 2.19 -6.99
N ALA A 115 4.59 1.30 -7.51
CA ALA A 115 5.44 1.61 -8.64
C ALA A 115 4.64 1.91 -9.92
N ASN A 116 3.60 1.11 -10.20
CA ASN A 116 2.70 1.35 -11.32
C ASN A 116 1.93 2.66 -11.18
N ASN A 117 1.54 3.04 -9.96
CA ASN A 117 0.90 4.33 -9.71
C ASN A 117 1.85 5.49 -10.03
N ILE A 118 3.13 5.40 -9.58
CA ILE A 118 4.16 6.40 -9.92
C ILE A 118 4.33 6.51 -11.44
N LEU A 119 4.43 5.40 -12.16
CA LEU A 119 4.55 5.38 -13.62
C LEU A 119 3.34 6.03 -14.30
N ASN A 120 2.13 5.73 -13.83
CA ASN A 120 0.90 6.33 -14.36
C ASN A 120 0.87 7.85 -14.17
N TRP A 121 1.30 8.34 -13.00
CA TRP A 121 1.42 9.77 -12.74
C TRP A 121 2.55 10.42 -13.54
N ALA A 122 3.68 9.74 -13.73
CA ALA A 122 4.78 10.22 -14.56
C ALA A 122 4.36 10.40 -16.03
N ASP A 123 3.52 9.49 -16.54
CA ASP A 123 2.99 9.61 -17.90
C ASP A 123 2.00 10.78 -18.05
N LYS A 124 1.19 11.03 -17.03
CA LYS A 124 0.27 12.17 -17.00
C LYS A 124 0.99 13.52 -16.85
N ASN A 125 2.07 13.58 -16.07
CA ASN A 125 2.78 14.80 -15.68
C ASN A 125 4.18 14.90 -16.29
N LYS A 126 4.31 14.55 -17.58
CA LYS A 126 5.60 14.57 -18.31
C LYS A 126 6.35 15.90 -18.23
N SER A 127 5.63 17.02 -18.17
CA SER A 127 6.21 18.35 -18.06
C SER A 127 6.91 18.62 -16.73
N VAL A 128 6.48 17.95 -15.65
CA VAL A 128 7.06 18.12 -14.31
C VAL A 128 8.43 17.44 -14.22
N LEU A 129 8.56 16.28 -14.86
CA LEU A 129 9.77 15.46 -14.75
C LEU A 129 10.91 15.90 -15.67
N GLY A 130 10.61 16.62 -16.78
CA GLY A 130 11.62 16.87 -17.80
C GLY A 130 12.11 15.60 -18.49
N GLU A 131 12.94 15.71 -19.52
CA GLU A 131 13.44 14.53 -20.24
C GLU A 131 14.46 13.71 -19.45
N THR A 132 15.29 14.37 -18.64
CA THR A 132 16.35 13.73 -17.85
C THR A 132 15.80 12.89 -16.70
N ASN A 133 14.75 13.35 -16.04
CA ASN A 133 14.18 12.69 -14.87
C ASN A 133 13.21 11.53 -15.23
N ARG A 134 12.77 11.44 -16.49
CA ARG A 134 11.87 10.35 -16.94
C ARG A 134 12.59 9.02 -17.16
N ASN A 135 13.91 9.07 -17.33
CA ASN A 135 14.73 7.90 -17.69
C ASN A 135 15.54 7.35 -16.50
N GLN A 136 15.36 7.90 -15.32
CA GLN A 136 15.92 7.40 -14.06
C GLN A 136 14.93 6.50 -13.34
#